data_47af4ac65ce74b41aa0ac67a8f35dd86
#
_entry.id   47af4ac65ce74b41aa0ac67a8f35dd86
#
_cell.length_a   1.000
_cell.length_b   1.000
_cell.length_c   1.000
_cell.angle_alpha   90.00
_cell.angle_beta   90.00
_cell.angle_gamma   90.00
#
_symmetry.space_group_name_H-M   'P 1'
#
loop_
_entity.id
_entity.type
_entity.pdbx_description
1 polymer ?
#
loop_
_entity_poly.entity_id
_entity_poly.type
_entity_poly.pdbx_seq_one_letter_code
_entity_poly.pdbx_strand_id
1 'polypeptide(L)'
;EPLYLRVKPGMEMAAAFLDSRKYGAIRGATSEFTKMEGVTHNPQDKQLFVAMSMIEGGMVADKNGRRPQDHIRLEGDAADLNCGGIYRAPMQGGQMDSDGSLIASEWVAASMSGYLMGRRKPAGQTVGPYDRCDTDRIANPDNIKYSSAMRTLFIGEDSSNHLNNFLWAHNVADGETVRVLSAPIGGELTGLQVVPDI
;
A
#
# COMPACT_ATOMS: atom_id res chain seq x y z
N GLU A 1 0.66 -33.49 1.63
CA GLU A 1 2.03 -33.60 1.04
C GLU A 1 2.44 -32.26 0.45
N PRO A 2 3.69 -31.85 0.66
CA PRO A 2 4.18 -30.61 0.04
C PRO A 2 4.24 -30.80 -1.50
N LEU A 3 3.65 -29.86 -2.23
CA LEU A 3 3.69 -29.83 -3.68
C LEU A 3 4.92 -29.03 -4.14
N TYR A 4 5.85 -29.71 -4.81
CA TYR A 4 7.04 -29.05 -5.37
C TYR A 4 6.77 -28.68 -6.83
N LEU A 5 6.81 -27.38 -7.10
CA LEU A 5 6.67 -26.84 -8.47
C LEU A 5 8.00 -26.29 -8.96
N ARG A 6 8.27 -26.48 -10.25
CA ARG A 6 9.39 -25.84 -10.93
C ARG A 6 8.96 -25.41 -12.34
N VAL A 7 9.58 -24.36 -12.81
CA VAL A 7 9.40 -23.94 -14.20
C VAL A 7 10.11 -24.93 -15.12
N LYS A 8 9.44 -25.35 -16.18
CA LYS A 8 10.05 -26.18 -17.21
C LYS A 8 11.19 -25.40 -17.88
N PRO A 9 12.39 -26.02 -18.07
CA PRO A 9 13.51 -25.34 -18.71
C PRO A 9 13.13 -24.72 -20.06
N GLY A 10 13.52 -23.47 -20.30
CA GLY A 10 13.18 -22.69 -21.49
C GLY A 10 11.80 -22.03 -21.47
N MET A 11 11.02 -22.21 -20.39
CA MET A 11 9.70 -21.59 -20.24
C MET A 11 9.68 -20.43 -19.23
N GLU A 12 10.84 -19.98 -18.77
CA GLU A 12 10.97 -18.95 -17.74
C GLU A 12 10.28 -17.64 -18.17
N MET A 13 10.50 -17.19 -19.39
CA MET A 13 9.88 -16.00 -19.94
C MET A 13 8.35 -16.14 -20.00
N ALA A 14 7.87 -17.26 -20.52
CA ALA A 14 6.44 -17.53 -20.58
C ALA A 14 5.82 -17.60 -19.18
N ALA A 15 6.48 -18.24 -18.23
CA ALA A 15 6.02 -18.30 -16.84
C ALA A 15 5.97 -16.90 -16.20
N ALA A 16 6.99 -16.07 -16.44
CA ALA A 16 7.06 -14.73 -15.89
C ALA A 16 5.92 -13.81 -16.41
N PHE A 17 5.57 -13.91 -17.68
CA PHE A 17 4.58 -13.03 -18.29
C PHE A 17 3.15 -13.59 -18.31
N LEU A 18 2.97 -14.90 -18.39
CA LEU A 18 1.64 -15.52 -18.49
C LEU A 18 1.12 -16.07 -17.17
N ASP A 19 1.99 -16.31 -16.19
CA ASP A 19 1.61 -16.80 -14.86
C ASP A 19 2.50 -16.17 -13.78
N SER A 20 2.64 -14.86 -13.83
CA SER A 20 3.57 -14.05 -13.02
C SER A 20 3.42 -14.28 -11.49
N ARG A 21 2.19 -14.46 -10.99
CA ARG A 21 1.94 -14.72 -9.57
C ARG A 21 2.59 -16.05 -9.12
N LYS A 22 2.37 -17.13 -9.85
CA LYS A 22 2.98 -18.43 -9.49
C LYS A 22 4.48 -18.43 -9.74
N TYR A 23 4.91 -17.80 -10.83
CA TYR A 23 6.33 -17.64 -11.10
C TYR A 23 7.05 -16.89 -9.99
N GLY A 24 6.48 -15.75 -9.55
CA GLY A 24 7.00 -14.99 -8.42
C GLY A 24 7.07 -15.83 -7.14
N ALA A 25 6.03 -16.59 -6.82
CA ALA A 25 6.01 -17.47 -5.65
C ALA A 25 7.09 -18.57 -5.72
N ILE A 26 7.31 -19.17 -6.91
CA ILE A 26 8.37 -20.16 -7.14
C ILE A 26 9.76 -19.52 -6.96
N ARG A 27 9.90 -18.25 -7.35
CA ARG A 27 11.15 -17.48 -7.21
C ARG A 27 11.34 -16.89 -5.81
N GLY A 28 10.45 -17.16 -4.87
CA GLY A 28 10.57 -16.71 -3.48
C GLY A 28 10.00 -15.33 -3.20
N ALA A 29 9.29 -14.73 -4.16
CA ALA A 29 8.59 -13.47 -3.89
C ALA A 29 7.50 -13.67 -2.83
N THR A 30 7.37 -12.68 -1.93
CA THR A 30 6.30 -12.69 -0.93
C THR A 30 4.93 -12.53 -1.57
N SER A 31 3.92 -13.18 -0.98
CA SER A 31 2.51 -12.97 -1.31
C SER A 31 1.72 -12.49 -0.09
N GLU A 32 2.42 -11.93 0.90
CA GLU A 32 1.82 -11.49 2.16
C GLU A 32 1.01 -10.20 2.00
N PHE A 33 1.46 -9.31 1.10
CA PHE A 33 0.79 -8.04 0.89
C PHE A 33 -0.61 -8.22 0.32
N THR A 34 -1.56 -7.49 0.89
CA THR A 34 -2.97 -7.51 0.46
C THR A 34 -3.40 -6.16 -0.06
N LYS A 35 -4.22 -6.16 -1.12
CA LYS A 35 -4.80 -4.93 -1.72
C LYS A 35 -3.76 -3.82 -1.92
N MET A 36 -2.60 -4.14 -2.51
CA MET A 36 -1.65 -3.14 -2.97
C MET A 36 -2.23 -2.45 -4.21
N GLU A 37 -2.33 -1.14 -4.15
CA GLU A 37 -2.90 -0.32 -5.21
C GLU A 37 -1.87 0.70 -5.72
N GLY A 38 -2.08 1.99 -5.50
CA GLY A 38 -1.19 3.03 -5.99
C GLY A 38 0.22 2.99 -5.40
N VAL A 39 1.20 3.34 -6.22
CA VAL A 39 2.59 3.51 -5.81
C VAL A 39 3.14 4.83 -6.35
N THR A 40 3.90 5.53 -5.54
CA THR A 40 4.61 6.75 -5.94
C THR A 40 5.89 6.93 -5.13
N HIS A 41 6.77 7.82 -5.56
CA HIS A 41 8.02 8.05 -4.85
C HIS A 41 8.26 9.53 -4.59
N ASN A 42 8.97 9.80 -3.50
CA ASN A 42 9.52 11.10 -3.16
C ASN A 42 11.03 11.07 -3.42
N PRO A 43 11.48 11.69 -4.52
CA PRO A 43 12.90 11.64 -4.89
C PRO A 43 13.78 12.50 -3.97
N GLN A 44 13.25 13.55 -3.34
CA GLN A 44 14.02 14.40 -2.45
C GLN A 44 14.48 13.65 -1.20
N ASP A 45 13.60 12.83 -0.63
CA ASP A 45 13.88 12.12 0.62
C ASP A 45 14.17 10.62 0.39
N LYS A 46 14.29 10.19 -0.88
CA LYS A 46 14.47 8.78 -1.27
C LYS A 46 13.45 7.86 -0.59
N GLN A 47 12.16 8.13 -0.78
CA GLN A 47 11.08 7.35 -0.18
C GLN A 47 10.14 6.81 -1.24
N LEU A 48 9.72 5.56 -1.09
CA LEU A 48 8.63 4.95 -1.83
C LEU A 48 7.38 4.96 -0.95
N PHE A 49 6.23 5.31 -1.52
CA PHE A 49 4.93 5.19 -0.89
C PHE A 49 4.08 4.16 -1.63
N VAL A 50 3.39 3.32 -0.87
CA VAL A 50 2.51 2.28 -1.40
C VAL A 50 1.18 2.34 -0.67
N ALA A 51 0.09 2.42 -1.42
CA ALA A 51 -1.25 2.31 -0.86
C ALA A 51 -1.58 0.83 -0.60
N MET A 52 -2.00 0.54 0.62
CA MET A 52 -2.61 -0.72 1.02
C MET A 52 -4.08 -0.45 1.29
N SER A 53 -4.94 -0.71 0.32
CA SER A 53 -6.36 -0.38 0.42
C SER A 53 -7.05 -1.13 1.56
N MET A 54 -6.64 -2.37 1.81
CA MET A 54 -7.02 -3.15 3.00
C MET A 54 -5.81 -3.91 3.53
N ILE A 55 -5.74 -4.06 4.84
CA ILE A 55 -4.71 -4.85 5.51
C ILE A 55 -5.39 -6.05 6.17
N GLU A 56 -5.16 -7.23 5.59
CA GLU A 56 -5.78 -8.47 6.03
C GLU A 56 -4.91 -9.68 5.68
N GLY A 57 -5.42 -10.89 5.87
CA GLY A 57 -4.79 -12.12 5.41
C GLY A 57 -3.37 -12.32 5.92
N GLY A 58 -2.42 -12.49 5.00
CA GLY A 58 -1.01 -12.76 5.30
C GLY A 58 -0.28 -11.66 6.07
N MET A 59 -0.78 -10.43 6.03
CA MET A 59 -0.16 -9.29 6.74
C MET A 59 -0.54 -9.22 8.22
N VAL A 60 -1.64 -9.81 8.64
CA VAL A 60 -2.16 -9.71 10.01
C VAL A 60 -1.67 -10.87 10.86
N ALA A 61 -1.24 -10.57 12.10
CA ALA A 61 -0.85 -11.60 13.06
C ALA A 61 -2.02 -12.56 13.33
N ASP A 62 -1.69 -13.82 13.56
CA ASP A 62 -2.61 -14.90 14.00
C ASP A 62 -3.84 -15.14 13.11
N LYS A 63 -3.79 -14.77 11.83
CA LYS A 63 -4.86 -15.07 10.88
C LYS A 63 -4.70 -16.46 10.26
N ASN A 64 -5.86 -17.10 10.02
CA ASN A 64 -5.92 -18.34 9.24
C ASN A 64 -5.41 -18.07 7.81
N GLY A 65 -4.66 -19.04 7.26
CA GLY A 65 -4.10 -18.93 5.91
C GLY A 65 -2.68 -18.38 5.83
N ARG A 66 -2.07 -18.02 6.97
CA ARG A 66 -0.64 -17.70 6.99
C ARG A 66 0.19 -18.92 6.65
N ARG A 67 1.26 -18.69 5.91
CA ARG A 67 2.26 -19.72 5.62
C ARG A 67 3.40 -19.65 6.64
N PRO A 68 4.11 -20.75 6.90
CA PRO A 68 5.23 -20.75 7.84
C PRO A 68 6.34 -19.74 7.49
N GLN A 69 6.49 -19.41 6.21
CA GLN A 69 7.49 -18.47 5.71
C GLN A 69 7.03 -17.00 5.71
N ASP A 70 5.80 -16.72 6.10
CA ASP A 70 5.30 -15.36 6.17
C ASP A 70 5.99 -14.58 7.31
N HIS A 71 6.50 -13.39 7.01
CA HIS A 71 7.31 -12.58 7.91
C HIS A 71 6.59 -11.35 8.44
N ILE A 72 5.60 -10.83 7.69
CA ILE A 72 4.84 -9.64 8.08
C ILE A 72 3.95 -9.98 9.27
N ARG A 73 4.03 -9.14 10.31
CA ARG A 73 3.28 -9.28 11.56
C ARG A 73 2.71 -7.94 11.96
N LEU A 74 1.60 -7.56 11.36
CA LEU A 74 0.91 -6.35 11.78
C LEU A 74 -0.01 -6.66 12.94
N GLU A 75 0.28 -6.05 14.07
CA GLU A 75 -0.60 -6.04 15.23
C GLU A 75 -1.61 -4.89 15.09
N GLY A 76 -2.83 -5.12 15.50
CA GLY A 76 -3.88 -4.10 15.47
C GLY A 76 -5.28 -4.72 15.45
N ASP A 77 -6.26 -3.88 15.71
CA ASP A 77 -7.66 -4.27 15.57
C ASP A 77 -7.97 -4.51 14.09
N ALA A 78 -8.56 -5.65 13.78
CA ALA A 78 -8.90 -6.01 12.40
C ALA A 78 -9.82 -4.98 11.71
N ALA A 79 -10.67 -4.29 12.48
CA ALA A 79 -11.52 -3.23 11.95
C ALA A 79 -10.72 -1.96 11.60
N ASP A 80 -9.67 -1.65 12.35
CA ASP A 80 -8.76 -0.55 12.03
C ASP A 80 -7.94 -0.89 10.78
N LEU A 81 -7.36 -2.08 10.72
CA LEU A 81 -6.55 -2.56 9.60
C LEU A 81 -7.36 -2.64 8.30
N ASN A 82 -8.65 -2.95 8.38
CA ASN A 82 -9.55 -2.97 7.22
C ASN A 82 -9.76 -1.58 6.59
N CYS A 83 -9.49 -0.50 7.32
CA CYS A 83 -9.49 0.85 6.77
C CYS A 83 -8.22 1.17 5.94
N GLY A 84 -7.27 0.26 5.88
CA GLY A 84 -6.08 0.39 5.06
C GLY A 84 -5.08 1.45 5.54
N GLY A 85 -4.17 1.81 4.66
CA GLY A 85 -3.16 2.81 4.97
C GLY A 85 -2.13 2.99 3.87
N ILE A 86 -1.29 4.01 4.03
CA ILE A 86 -0.11 4.24 3.21
C ILE A 86 1.10 3.68 3.94
N TYR A 87 1.86 2.87 3.24
CA TYR A 87 3.17 2.38 3.69
C TYR A 87 4.27 3.21 3.06
N ARG A 88 5.36 3.35 3.81
CA ARG A 88 6.56 4.07 3.38
C ARG A 88 7.76 3.14 3.46
N ALA A 89 8.59 3.14 2.40
CA ALA A 89 9.85 2.44 2.34
C ALA A 89 10.99 3.43 2.06
N PRO A 90 11.94 3.63 2.99
CA PRO A 90 13.19 4.32 2.70
C PRO A 90 13.98 3.54 1.65
N MET A 91 14.51 4.26 0.65
CA MET A 91 15.29 3.69 -0.44
C MET A 91 16.76 4.01 -0.20
N GLN A 92 17.62 2.99 -0.28
CA GLN A 92 19.08 3.17 -0.11
C GLN A 92 19.86 2.11 -0.87
N GLY A 93 21.13 2.41 -1.15
CA GLY A 93 22.08 1.47 -1.69
C GLY A 93 22.62 0.47 -0.66
N GLY A 94 23.51 -0.40 -1.12
CA GLY A 94 24.16 -1.38 -0.26
C GLY A 94 23.28 -2.57 0.14
N GLN A 95 22.13 -2.74 -0.50
CA GLN A 95 21.25 -3.88 -0.25
C GLN A 95 21.73 -5.11 -1.02
N MET A 96 21.46 -6.26 -0.45
CA MET A 96 21.86 -7.56 -1.01
C MET A 96 20.64 -8.28 -1.59
N ASP A 97 20.85 -8.98 -2.68
CA ASP A 97 19.87 -9.91 -3.24
C ASP A 97 19.81 -11.20 -2.39
N SER A 98 18.81 -12.03 -2.64
CA SER A 98 18.58 -13.29 -1.93
C SER A 98 19.73 -14.31 -2.07
N ASP A 99 20.57 -14.17 -3.10
CA ASP A 99 21.77 -14.98 -3.31
C ASP A 99 23.03 -14.40 -2.64
N GLY A 100 22.91 -13.26 -1.95
CA GLY A 100 23.99 -12.55 -1.29
C GLY A 100 24.79 -11.63 -2.21
N SER A 101 24.40 -11.45 -3.46
CA SER A 101 25.04 -10.47 -4.35
C SER A 101 24.58 -9.04 -4.04
N LEU A 102 25.48 -8.07 -4.26
CA LEU A 102 25.16 -6.66 -4.08
C LEU A 102 24.22 -6.17 -5.21
N ILE A 103 23.11 -5.56 -4.83
CA ILE A 103 22.22 -4.89 -5.79
C ILE A 103 22.84 -3.55 -6.18
N ALA A 104 23.20 -3.40 -7.46
CA ALA A 104 23.84 -2.21 -8.01
C ALA A 104 22.81 -1.07 -8.22
N SER A 105 22.19 -0.60 -7.13
CA SER A 105 21.22 0.49 -7.14
C SER A 105 21.20 1.21 -5.79
N GLU A 106 21.05 2.53 -5.84
CA GLU A 106 20.78 3.39 -4.69
C GLU A 106 19.28 3.50 -4.36
N TRP A 107 18.43 2.82 -5.12
CA TRP A 107 16.97 2.90 -5.05
C TRP A 107 16.36 1.54 -4.72
N VAL A 108 16.82 0.94 -3.64
CA VAL A 108 16.31 -0.33 -3.14
C VAL A 108 15.63 -0.11 -1.80
N ALA A 109 14.42 -0.63 -1.65
CA ALA A 109 13.69 -0.54 -0.39
C ALA A 109 14.45 -1.30 0.72
N ALA A 110 14.89 -0.58 1.75
CA ALA A 110 15.65 -1.15 2.85
C ALA A 110 14.75 -1.69 3.96
N SER A 111 13.58 -1.09 4.12
CA SER A 111 12.55 -1.49 5.07
C SER A 111 11.20 -0.97 4.60
N MET A 112 10.11 -1.40 5.24
CA MET A 112 8.78 -0.88 4.99
C MET A 112 8.01 -0.77 6.30
N SER A 113 7.29 0.33 6.49
CA SER A 113 6.47 0.57 7.69
C SER A 113 5.20 1.35 7.35
N GLY A 114 4.16 1.22 8.20
CA GLY A 114 2.98 2.06 8.10
C GLY A 114 3.35 3.53 8.30
N TYR A 115 2.74 4.39 7.49
CA TYR A 115 3.00 5.83 7.50
C TYR A 115 1.76 6.64 7.84
N LEU A 116 0.70 6.52 7.03
CA LEU A 116 -0.61 7.08 7.32
C LEU A 116 -1.61 5.93 7.41
N MET A 117 -2.22 5.74 8.55
CA MET A 117 -3.12 4.62 8.77
C MET A 117 -4.55 5.08 8.91
N GLY A 118 -5.44 4.40 8.19
CA GLY A 118 -6.85 4.45 8.44
C GLY A 118 -7.20 3.87 9.81
N ARG A 119 -8.39 4.14 10.28
CA ARG A 119 -8.89 3.66 11.56
C ARG A 119 -10.40 3.51 11.49
N ARG A 120 -10.97 2.52 12.18
CA ARG A 120 -12.41 2.42 12.34
C ARG A 120 -12.99 3.69 12.98
N LYS A 121 -14.23 3.94 12.69
CA LYS A 121 -14.97 5.07 13.27
C LYS A 121 -14.95 5.00 14.80
N PRO A 122 -14.53 6.07 15.49
CA PRO A 122 -14.59 6.13 16.93
C PRO A 122 -16.01 5.96 17.48
N ALA A 123 -16.13 5.34 18.65
CA ALA A 123 -17.41 5.22 19.33
C ALA A 123 -17.98 6.64 19.63
N GLY A 124 -19.25 6.84 19.30
CA GLY A 124 -19.93 8.14 19.48
C GLY A 124 -19.72 9.17 18.36
N GLN A 125 -18.92 8.88 17.35
CA GLN A 125 -18.84 9.71 16.15
C GLN A 125 -20.18 9.63 15.40
N THR A 126 -20.82 10.79 15.22
CA THR A 126 -22.17 10.87 14.60
C THR A 126 -22.14 11.17 13.11
N VAL A 127 -20.98 11.49 12.57
CA VAL A 127 -20.82 11.84 11.15
C VAL A 127 -20.98 10.59 10.32
N GLY A 128 -21.97 10.59 9.42
CA GLY A 128 -22.22 9.52 8.48
C GLY A 128 -22.60 8.17 9.12
N PRO A 129 -23.90 7.83 9.26
CA PRO A 129 -24.31 6.55 9.86
C PRO A 129 -23.78 5.34 9.10
N TYR A 130 -23.38 5.53 7.85
CA TYR A 130 -22.88 4.48 6.95
C TYR A 130 -21.35 4.38 6.94
N ASP A 131 -20.62 5.37 7.50
CA ASP A 131 -19.18 5.30 7.59
C ASP A 131 -18.75 4.27 8.64
N ARG A 132 -17.83 3.41 8.26
CA ARG A 132 -17.20 2.41 9.14
C ARG A 132 -15.83 2.86 9.61
N CYS A 133 -15.13 3.63 8.76
CA CYS A 133 -13.86 4.25 9.07
C CYS A 133 -14.05 5.70 9.55
N ASP A 134 -13.03 6.20 10.24
CA ASP A 134 -12.98 7.54 10.79
C ASP A 134 -12.88 8.56 9.66
N THR A 135 -13.87 9.41 9.51
CA THR A 135 -13.93 10.42 8.44
C THR A 135 -12.89 11.53 8.56
N ASP A 136 -12.16 11.60 9.66
CA ASP A 136 -11.02 12.52 9.84
C ASP A 136 -9.67 11.85 9.49
N ARG A 137 -9.71 10.63 8.95
CA ARG A 137 -8.56 9.86 8.47
C ARG A 137 -8.84 9.27 7.10
N ILE A 138 -7.78 8.89 6.41
CA ILE A 138 -7.91 8.15 5.14
C ILE A 138 -8.61 6.82 5.37
N ALA A 139 -9.33 6.34 4.36
CA ALA A 139 -9.87 4.99 4.32
C ALA A 139 -9.70 4.37 2.94
N ASN A 140 -9.26 3.12 2.93
CA ASN A 140 -9.06 2.32 1.71
C ASN A 140 -8.39 3.14 0.59
N PRO A 141 -7.17 3.67 0.83
CA PRO A 141 -6.46 4.46 -0.17
C PRO A 141 -6.20 3.61 -1.40
N ASP A 142 -6.46 4.18 -2.57
CA ASP A 142 -6.26 3.52 -3.85
C ASP A 142 -5.13 4.20 -4.62
N ASN A 143 -5.41 5.24 -5.37
CA ASN A 143 -4.39 5.93 -6.14
C ASN A 143 -3.69 7.00 -5.32
N ILE A 144 -2.39 7.04 -5.42
CA ILE A 144 -1.55 8.03 -4.76
C ILE A 144 -0.59 8.68 -5.73
N LYS A 145 -0.33 9.96 -5.51
CA LYS A 145 0.65 10.70 -6.32
C LYS A 145 1.39 11.73 -5.48
N TYR A 146 2.71 11.65 -5.49
CA TYR A 146 3.55 12.64 -4.85
C TYR A 146 3.88 13.79 -5.80
N SER A 147 3.75 15.01 -5.31
CA SER A 147 4.21 16.24 -5.96
C SER A 147 5.49 16.72 -5.30
N SER A 148 6.58 16.69 -6.03
CA SER A 148 7.87 17.20 -5.55
C SER A 148 7.84 18.71 -5.31
N ALA A 149 7.16 19.47 -6.18
CA ALA A 149 7.04 20.92 -6.05
C ALA A 149 6.29 21.36 -4.81
N MET A 150 5.21 20.62 -4.47
CA MET A 150 4.37 20.93 -3.31
C MET A 150 4.80 20.18 -2.04
N ARG A 151 5.74 19.25 -2.13
CA ARG A 151 6.10 18.29 -1.07
C ARG A 151 4.87 17.56 -0.49
N THR A 152 3.92 17.25 -1.34
CA THR A 152 2.60 16.77 -0.96
C THR A 152 2.31 15.42 -1.60
N LEU A 153 1.84 14.49 -0.80
CA LEU A 153 1.28 13.21 -1.23
C LEU A 153 -0.24 13.36 -1.36
N PHE A 154 -0.75 13.27 -2.58
CA PHE A 154 -2.18 13.20 -2.84
C PHE A 154 -2.64 11.75 -2.76
N ILE A 155 -3.79 11.53 -2.11
CA ILE A 155 -4.32 10.19 -1.82
C ILE A 155 -5.80 10.20 -2.17
N GLY A 156 -6.17 9.38 -3.16
CA GLY A 156 -7.56 9.13 -3.54
C GLY A 156 -8.07 7.86 -2.87
N GLU A 157 -9.33 7.86 -2.51
CA GLU A 157 -10.02 6.72 -1.92
C GLU A 157 -10.89 5.98 -2.94
N ASP A 158 -10.88 4.65 -2.85
CA ASP A 158 -11.91 3.74 -3.36
C ASP A 158 -12.42 2.92 -2.18
N SER A 159 -13.27 3.54 -1.37
CA SER A 159 -13.69 3.01 -0.09
C SER A 159 -15.18 2.69 -0.05
N SER A 160 -15.51 1.50 0.42
CA SER A 160 -16.85 1.16 0.89
C SER A 160 -17.05 1.44 2.39
N ASN A 161 -16.02 1.96 3.06
CA ASN A 161 -16.01 2.28 4.49
C ASN A 161 -16.17 3.78 4.78
N HIS A 162 -16.11 4.62 3.75
CA HIS A 162 -16.61 5.99 3.74
C HIS A 162 -17.80 6.10 2.77
N LEU A 163 -18.84 6.78 3.16
CA LEU A 163 -20.00 7.01 2.29
C LEU A 163 -19.63 7.86 1.08
N ASN A 164 -18.83 8.89 1.32
CA ASN A 164 -18.22 9.73 0.30
C ASN A 164 -16.72 9.50 0.33
N ASN A 165 -16.15 9.12 -0.79
CA ASN A 165 -14.71 9.02 -0.93
C ASN A 165 -14.06 10.40 -0.97
N PHE A 166 -12.86 10.52 -0.39
CA PHE A 166 -12.15 11.78 -0.28
C PHE A 166 -10.85 11.76 -1.07
N LEU A 167 -10.49 12.93 -1.60
CA LEU A 167 -9.12 13.24 -1.98
C LEU A 167 -8.45 13.94 -0.82
N TRP A 168 -7.33 13.39 -0.38
CA TRP A 168 -6.50 13.96 0.68
C TRP A 168 -5.22 14.53 0.12
N ALA A 169 -4.73 15.59 0.76
CA ALA A 169 -3.40 16.12 0.58
C ALA A 169 -2.63 15.99 1.90
N HIS A 170 -1.51 15.28 1.86
CA HIS A 170 -0.63 15.11 3.00
C HIS A 170 0.72 15.76 2.72
N ASN A 171 1.05 16.80 3.47
CA ASN A 171 2.36 17.44 3.38
C ASN A 171 3.40 16.59 4.13
N VAL A 172 4.39 16.07 3.39
CA VAL A 172 5.40 15.18 3.96
C VAL A 172 6.45 15.88 4.82
N ALA A 173 6.51 17.22 4.77
CA ALA A 173 7.50 18.00 5.52
C ALA A 173 7.02 18.32 6.95
N ASP A 174 5.74 18.62 7.13
CA ASP A 174 5.16 18.99 8.43
C ASP A 174 4.16 17.96 8.97
N GLY A 175 3.72 17.01 8.13
CA GLY A 175 2.81 15.95 8.50
C GLY A 175 1.33 16.35 8.48
N GLU A 176 1.00 17.56 8.04
CA GLU A 176 -0.39 18.00 7.93
C GLU A 176 -1.15 17.17 6.88
N THR A 177 -2.37 16.77 7.22
CA THR A 177 -3.25 16.03 6.29
C THR A 177 -4.61 16.72 6.23
N VAL A 178 -5.03 17.10 5.03
CA VAL A 178 -6.31 17.80 4.81
C VAL A 178 -7.14 17.11 3.73
N ARG A 179 -8.45 17.20 3.85
CA ARG A 179 -9.37 16.81 2.78
C ARG A 179 -9.45 17.94 1.75
N VAL A 180 -9.20 17.61 0.49
CA VAL A 180 -9.23 18.57 -0.63
C VAL A 180 -10.55 18.50 -1.37
N LEU A 181 -11.08 17.29 -1.54
CA LEU A 181 -12.29 17.04 -2.33
C LEU A 181 -13.09 15.90 -1.71
N SER A 182 -14.41 15.95 -1.85
CA SER A 182 -15.30 14.85 -1.55
C SER A 182 -16.01 14.43 -2.84
N ALA A 183 -15.94 13.15 -3.18
CA ALA A 183 -16.72 12.59 -4.28
C ALA A 183 -18.21 12.51 -3.94
N PRO A 184 -19.10 12.45 -4.93
CA PRO A 184 -20.48 12.04 -4.71
C PRO A 184 -20.56 10.64 -4.11
N ILE A 185 -21.68 10.32 -3.46
CA ILE A 185 -21.93 8.98 -2.91
C ILE A 185 -21.70 7.91 -3.98
N GLY A 186 -20.88 6.92 -3.66
CA GLY A 186 -20.51 5.84 -4.57
C GLY A 186 -19.52 6.23 -5.67
N GLY A 187 -19.01 7.46 -5.67
CA GLY A 187 -17.93 7.87 -6.56
C GLY A 187 -16.57 7.49 -5.98
N GLU A 188 -15.63 7.08 -6.83
CA GLU A 188 -14.23 6.79 -6.49
C GLU A 188 -13.34 7.97 -6.88
N LEU A 189 -12.24 8.16 -6.19
CA LEU A 189 -11.21 9.15 -6.51
C LEU A 189 -9.93 8.44 -6.92
N THR A 190 -9.90 8.03 -8.18
CA THR A 190 -8.86 7.21 -8.79
C THR A 190 -8.17 7.97 -9.94
N GLY A 191 -7.13 7.38 -10.53
CA GLY A 191 -6.44 7.92 -11.70
C GLY A 191 -5.72 9.26 -11.46
N LEU A 192 -5.15 9.48 -10.27
CA LEU A 192 -4.52 10.73 -9.87
C LEU A 192 -3.32 11.12 -10.75
N GLN A 193 -3.37 12.32 -11.29
CA GLN A 193 -2.25 12.94 -12.01
C GLN A 193 -1.97 14.34 -11.46
N VAL A 194 -0.74 14.59 -11.07
CA VAL A 194 -0.26 15.95 -10.77
C VAL A 194 0.39 16.48 -12.04
N VAL A 195 -0.14 17.59 -12.55
CA VAL A 195 0.42 18.31 -13.69
C VAL A 195 1.25 19.46 -13.12
N PRO A 196 2.58 19.39 -13.18
CA PRO A 196 3.40 20.51 -12.78
C PRO A 196 3.30 21.60 -13.86
N ASP A 197 3.01 22.79 -13.43
CA ASP A 197 3.04 24.03 -14.22
C ASP A 197 2.30 24.00 -15.57
N ILE A 198 1.04 24.45 -15.56
CA ILE A 198 0.38 24.90 -16.79
C ILE A 198 0.66 26.39 -16.98
#